data_872d4cbfef81cf747d05a3675d61842a
#
_entry.id   872d4cbfef81cf747d05a3675d61842a
#
_cell.length_a   1.000
_cell.length_b   1.000
_cell.length_c   1.000
_cell.angle_alpha   90.00
_cell.angle_beta   90.00
_cell.angle_gamma   90.00
#
_symmetry.space_group_name_H-M   'P 1'
#
loop_
_entity.id
_entity.type
_entity.pdbx_description
1 polymer ?
#
loop_
_entity_poly.entity_id
_entity_poly.type
_entity_poly.pdbx_seq_one_letter_code
_entity_poly.pdbx_strand_id
1 'polypeptide(L)'
;MHFSTLFTALAAVLGAHALPAAEVSSSSKYTPASTFSTDLLAAQALITKGLHSFKNGWSDNSQCSPTNVAIRREWSSLSLKERKSYIDAMLCLQSKPSKGNYGFNTNGTLSGIKTRYDDFVAVHINQTLEIHATASFLPWHRYFTWNLEQALRNECGYEGYQPYWNWGKYAQDPINSPLFDGSEYSMSGNGQYAEHNCTDALGNGINCIPPGEGGGCVTTGPFKDYTVNLGPLFPGLRLTDGSLTAVNSSFEHNPRCLRRDINPWVSSQWSTDAESFDLIKNYKNITTFQNHMQGDFPNGFFGVHSAGHYTIGGDPGGDFFVSPAEPAFYLHHAQIDRTWWMWQNLDPANRINAYDGPTIVFDETSPRGKLTDNLNMGNLGTSRQAKEVMDTTHGPLCYIYV
;
A
#
# COMPACT_ATOMS: atom_id res chain seq x y z
N MET A 1 31.83 2.92 25.55
CA MET A 1 32.12 3.09 24.11
C MET A 1 30.88 2.93 23.21
N HIS A 2 29.78 2.31 23.65
CA HIS A 2 28.59 2.06 22.80
C HIS A 2 27.60 3.23 22.67
N PHE A 3 27.62 4.22 23.58
CA PHE A 3 26.72 5.38 23.49
C PHE A 3 27.06 6.31 22.31
N SER A 4 28.33 6.46 21.98
CA SER A 4 28.78 7.35 20.90
C SER A 4 28.41 6.83 19.51
N THR A 5 28.42 5.50 19.31
CA THR A 5 28.10 4.87 18.01
C THR A 5 26.60 4.88 17.69
N LEU A 6 25.74 4.78 18.69
CA LEU A 6 24.29 4.84 18.47
C LEU A 6 23.83 6.25 18.15
N PHE A 7 24.39 7.27 18.81
CA PHE A 7 24.11 8.68 18.50
C PHE A 7 24.65 9.06 17.12
N THR A 8 25.79 8.51 16.70
CA THR A 8 26.32 8.76 15.36
C THR A 8 25.52 8.07 14.27
N ALA A 9 25.02 6.87 14.50
CA ALA A 9 24.14 6.17 13.55
C ALA A 9 22.77 6.86 13.45
N LEU A 10 22.19 7.29 14.59
CA LEU A 10 20.94 8.04 14.61
C LEU A 10 21.10 9.45 13.99
N ALA A 11 22.23 10.12 14.28
CA ALA A 11 22.56 11.40 13.68
C ALA A 11 22.86 11.29 12.17
N ALA A 12 23.44 10.18 11.71
CA ALA A 12 23.64 9.92 10.29
C ALA A 12 22.31 9.69 9.55
N VAL A 13 21.33 9.04 10.18
CA VAL A 13 20.00 8.89 9.61
C VAL A 13 19.25 10.23 9.60
N LEU A 14 19.36 11.03 10.65
CA LEU A 14 18.76 12.37 10.71
C LEU A 14 19.50 13.38 9.83
N GLY A 15 20.82 13.25 9.67
CA GLY A 15 21.65 14.11 8.80
C GLY A 15 21.50 13.83 7.31
N ALA A 16 21.07 12.62 6.93
CA ALA A 16 20.79 12.28 5.53
C ALA A 16 19.53 13.00 4.98
N HIS A 17 18.70 13.56 5.85
CA HIS A 17 17.55 14.38 5.44
C HIS A 17 17.88 15.83 5.09
N ALA A 18 19.12 16.27 5.37
CA ALA A 18 19.60 17.61 5.05
C ALA A 18 20.42 17.67 3.74
N LEU A 19 20.36 16.63 2.91
CA LEU A 19 20.91 16.71 1.56
C LEU A 19 20.04 17.69 0.75
N PRO A 20 20.66 18.63 0.00
CA PRO A 20 19.91 19.56 -0.82
C PRO A 20 19.00 18.76 -1.73
N ALA A 21 17.71 19.14 -1.76
CA ALA A 21 16.78 18.63 -2.73
C ALA A 21 17.44 18.75 -4.11
N ALA A 22 17.73 17.62 -4.75
CA ALA A 22 18.11 17.63 -6.14
C ALA A 22 17.04 18.46 -6.86
N GLU A 23 17.44 19.39 -7.71
CA GLU A 23 16.52 20.23 -8.46
C GLU A 23 15.54 19.32 -9.20
N VAL A 24 14.37 19.12 -8.58
CA VAL A 24 13.24 18.48 -9.23
C VAL A 24 12.67 19.55 -10.15
N SER A 25 13.12 19.55 -11.37
CA SER A 25 12.43 20.25 -12.45
C SER A 25 11.09 19.56 -12.68
N SER A 26 10.16 19.70 -11.74
CA SER A 26 8.77 19.38 -11.96
C SER A 26 8.05 20.66 -12.30
N SER A 27 7.44 20.70 -13.46
CA SER A 27 6.53 21.77 -13.89
C SER A 27 5.19 21.75 -13.11
N SER A 28 5.09 21.03 -12.01
CA SER A 28 3.85 20.95 -11.24
C SER A 28 3.67 22.25 -10.45
N LYS A 29 2.57 22.95 -10.74
CA LYS A 29 2.13 24.14 -10.01
C LYS A 29 1.65 23.85 -8.59
N TYR A 30 1.74 22.60 -8.13
CA TYR A 30 1.20 22.16 -6.85
C TYR A 30 2.23 22.33 -5.73
N THR A 31 1.83 22.98 -4.65
CA THR A 31 2.61 23.04 -3.41
C THR A 31 2.11 21.96 -2.46
N PRO A 32 2.95 20.99 -2.05
CA PRO A 32 2.53 19.98 -1.10
C PRO A 32 2.07 20.58 0.22
N ALA A 33 1.01 20.00 0.80
CA ALA A 33 0.57 20.36 2.14
C ALA A 33 1.62 19.91 3.18
N SER A 34 1.61 20.58 4.32
CA SER A 34 2.47 20.20 5.45
C SER A 34 1.99 18.89 6.04
N THR A 35 2.91 17.95 6.25
CA THR A 35 2.71 16.70 6.99
C THR A 35 3.47 16.70 8.32
N PHE A 36 3.69 17.91 8.87
CA PHE A 36 4.50 18.10 10.07
C PHE A 36 4.03 17.25 11.26
N SER A 37 2.72 17.05 11.42
CA SER A 37 2.19 16.30 12.57
C SER A 37 2.58 14.82 12.51
N THR A 38 2.39 14.16 11.36
CA THR A 38 2.80 12.76 11.18
C THR A 38 4.31 12.60 11.04
N ASP A 39 5.02 13.56 10.46
CA ASP A 39 6.49 13.53 10.38
C ASP A 39 7.13 13.64 11.77
N LEU A 40 6.54 14.42 12.69
CA LEU A 40 6.97 14.44 14.09
C LEU A 40 6.73 13.09 14.77
N LEU A 41 5.60 12.43 14.52
CA LEU A 41 5.34 11.08 15.04
C LEU A 41 6.32 10.06 14.46
N ALA A 42 6.67 10.16 13.19
CA ALA A 42 7.66 9.28 12.57
C ALA A 42 9.05 9.45 13.21
N ALA A 43 9.48 10.69 13.46
CA ALA A 43 10.72 10.96 14.16
C ALA A 43 10.71 10.40 15.61
N GLN A 44 9.62 10.58 16.34
CA GLN A 44 9.45 10.01 17.67
C GLN A 44 9.49 8.46 17.64
N ALA A 45 8.78 7.84 16.69
CA ALA A 45 8.77 6.39 16.52
C ALA A 45 10.17 5.85 16.22
N LEU A 46 10.95 6.54 15.39
CA LEU A 46 12.33 6.17 15.07
C LEU A 46 13.24 6.23 16.31
N ILE A 47 13.14 7.29 17.11
CA ILE A 47 13.89 7.45 18.36
C ILE A 47 13.51 6.33 19.34
N THR A 48 12.20 6.10 19.53
CA THR A 48 11.71 5.09 20.48
C THR A 48 12.12 3.68 20.05
N LYS A 49 12.03 3.38 18.74
CA LYS A 49 12.55 2.11 18.19
C LYS A 49 14.04 1.95 18.48
N GLY A 50 14.84 2.99 18.24
CA GLY A 50 16.28 2.97 18.53
C GLY A 50 16.57 2.67 20.01
N LEU A 51 15.86 3.32 20.93
CA LEU A 51 15.99 3.08 22.37
C LEU A 51 15.53 1.66 22.78
N HIS A 52 14.42 1.19 22.22
CA HIS A 52 13.92 -0.17 22.46
C HIS A 52 14.92 -1.22 21.96
N SER A 53 15.45 -1.04 20.77
CA SER A 53 16.44 -1.94 20.16
C SER A 53 17.78 -1.91 20.90
N PHE A 54 18.19 -0.77 21.45
CA PHE A 54 19.37 -0.69 22.31
C PHE A 54 19.23 -1.55 23.57
N LYS A 55 18.02 -1.58 24.15
CA LYS A 55 17.73 -2.32 25.39
C LYS A 55 17.54 -3.82 25.15
N ASN A 56 16.87 -4.19 24.05
CA ASN A 56 16.38 -5.56 23.82
C ASN A 56 17.09 -6.28 22.64
N GLY A 57 18.06 -5.63 22.00
CA GLY A 57 18.67 -6.10 20.76
C GLY A 57 17.98 -5.48 19.54
N TRP A 58 18.76 -5.30 18.48
CA TRP A 58 18.28 -4.67 17.23
C TRP A 58 17.38 -5.63 16.43
N SER A 59 17.77 -6.91 16.40
CA SER A 59 17.10 -7.91 15.55
C SER A 59 17.44 -9.32 16.08
N ASP A 60 16.54 -10.27 15.84
CA ASP A 60 16.80 -11.71 15.91
C ASP A 60 17.42 -12.26 14.61
N ASN A 61 17.43 -11.44 13.56
CA ASN A 61 18.02 -11.75 12.27
C ASN A 61 19.45 -11.19 12.20
N SER A 62 20.44 -12.07 12.18
CA SER A 62 21.86 -11.72 12.13
C SER A 62 22.25 -10.90 10.87
N GLN A 63 21.39 -10.87 9.85
CA GLN A 63 21.60 -10.09 8.64
C GLN A 63 20.98 -8.69 8.71
N CYS A 64 20.22 -8.35 9.74
CA CYS A 64 19.63 -7.03 9.94
C CYS A 64 20.35 -6.27 11.07
N SER A 65 20.89 -5.12 10.73
CA SER A 65 21.64 -4.28 11.68
C SER A 65 21.40 -2.79 11.38
N PRO A 66 21.74 -1.87 12.29
CA PRO A 66 21.67 -0.44 12.05
C PRO A 66 22.47 0.06 10.84
N THR A 67 23.45 -0.71 10.37
CA THR A 67 24.34 -0.33 9.28
C THR A 67 23.87 -0.81 7.91
N ASN A 68 22.91 -1.76 7.86
CA ASN A 68 22.40 -2.30 6.60
C ASN A 68 20.87 -2.33 6.50
N VAL A 69 20.18 -1.76 7.48
CA VAL A 69 18.72 -1.65 7.43
C VAL A 69 18.27 -0.83 6.22
N ALA A 70 17.30 -1.37 5.48
CA ALA A 70 16.70 -0.69 4.34
C ALA A 70 15.92 0.55 4.79
N ILE A 71 16.03 1.64 4.04
CA ILE A 71 15.29 2.89 4.30
C ILE A 71 14.23 3.06 3.25
N ARG A 72 12.97 2.93 3.63
CA ARG A 72 11.82 3.21 2.76
C ARG A 72 11.51 4.70 2.81
N ARG A 73 11.46 5.32 1.63
CA ARG A 73 11.31 6.77 1.48
C ARG A 73 10.02 7.14 0.75
N GLU A 74 9.58 8.36 1.00
CA GLU A 74 8.43 8.94 0.31
C GLU A 74 8.73 9.15 -1.17
N TRP A 75 7.72 8.90 -2.05
CA TRP A 75 7.87 8.95 -3.50
C TRP A 75 8.48 10.25 -4.01
N SER A 76 8.01 11.41 -3.53
CA SER A 76 8.51 12.70 -4.03
C SER A 76 9.93 13.03 -3.56
N SER A 77 10.44 12.33 -2.54
CA SER A 77 11.82 12.45 -2.07
C SER A 77 12.82 11.65 -2.90
N LEU A 78 12.33 10.75 -3.77
CA LEU A 78 13.17 10.00 -4.68
C LEU A 78 13.61 10.88 -5.86
N SER A 79 14.86 10.74 -6.29
CA SER A 79 15.32 11.31 -7.54
C SER A 79 14.56 10.73 -8.74
N LEU A 80 14.52 11.44 -9.86
CA LEU A 80 13.90 10.96 -11.09
C LEU A 80 14.47 9.59 -11.53
N LYS A 81 15.77 9.39 -11.36
CA LYS A 81 16.44 8.12 -11.66
C LYS A 81 15.90 6.97 -10.76
N GLU A 82 15.72 7.22 -9.47
CA GLU A 82 15.20 6.21 -8.53
C GLU A 82 13.74 5.88 -8.84
N ARG A 83 12.90 6.89 -9.14
CA ARG A 83 11.51 6.67 -9.57
C ARG A 83 11.46 5.83 -10.84
N LYS A 84 12.27 6.20 -11.85
CA LYS A 84 12.36 5.46 -13.11
C LYS A 84 12.77 4.01 -12.89
N SER A 85 13.75 3.76 -12.01
CA SER A 85 14.20 2.41 -11.67
C SER A 85 13.09 1.55 -11.05
N TYR A 86 12.27 2.13 -10.15
CA TYR A 86 11.11 1.44 -9.59
C TYR A 86 10.06 1.13 -10.66
N ILE A 87 9.72 2.13 -11.48
CA ILE A 87 8.76 1.99 -12.59
C ILE A 87 9.20 0.89 -13.56
N ASP A 88 10.48 0.91 -13.99
CA ASP A 88 11.02 -0.08 -14.92
C ASP A 88 10.97 -1.50 -14.35
N ALA A 89 11.21 -1.66 -13.05
CA ALA A 89 11.10 -2.95 -12.38
C ALA A 89 9.63 -3.43 -12.30
N MET A 90 8.67 -2.53 -12.06
CA MET A 90 7.24 -2.85 -12.11
C MET A 90 6.81 -3.32 -13.51
N LEU A 91 7.20 -2.58 -14.55
CA LEU A 91 6.94 -2.96 -15.95
C LEU A 91 7.62 -4.28 -16.32
N CYS A 92 8.84 -4.52 -15.84
CA CYS A 92 9.52 -5.81 -16.00
C CYS A 92 8.71 -6.95 -15.38
N LEU A 93 8.19 -6.77 -14.17
CA LEU A 93 7.38 -7.81 -13.49
C LEU A 93 6.08 -8.10 -14.25
N GLN A 94 5.46 -7.06 -14.84
CA GLN A 94 4.29 -7.18 -15.70
C GLN A 94 4.59 -7.87 -17.04
N SER A 95 5.85 -7.89 -17.50
CA SER A 95 6.26 -8.55 -18.74
C SER A 95 6.69 -10.00 -18.54
N LYS A 96 7.02 -10.42 -17.31
CA LYS A 96 7.44 -11.80 -17.01
C LYS A 96 6.24 -12.73 -16.97
N PRO A 97 6.38 -14.00 -17.43
CA PRO A 97 5.31 -14.97 -17.29
C PRO A 97 5.03 -15.30 -15.83
N SER A 98 3.77 -15.64 -15.53
CA SER A 98 3.38 -16.19 -14.24
C SER A 98 4.22 -17.41 -13.85
N LYS A 99 4.51 -17.55 -12.55
CA LYS A 99 5.21 -18.73 -12.00
C LYS A 99 4.30 -19.94 -11.83
N GLY A 100 2.98 -19.77 -11.93
CA GLY A 100 2.03 -20.85 -11.63
C GLY A 100 2.12 -21.32 -10.16
N ASN A 101 1.51 -22.47 -9.88
CA ASN A 101 1.55 -23.13 -8.55
C ASN A 101 1.20 -22.18 -7.38
N TYR A 102 -0.05 -21.72 -7.35
CA TYR A 102 -0.51 -20.68 -6.42
C TYR A 102 -0.70 -21.15 -4.98
N GLY A 103 -0.65 -22.46 -4.72
CA GLY A 103 -0.84 -23.03 -3.39
C GLY A 103 -2.28 -22.97 -2.87
N PHE A 104 -3.24 -22.60 -3.71
CA PHE A 104 -4.67 -22.63 -3.40
C PHE A 104 -5.47 -23.37 -4.48
N ASN A 105 -6.62 -23.90 -4.08
CA ASN A 105 -7.48 -24.62 -5.01
C ASN A 105 -8.21 -23.64 -5.94
N THR A 106 -7.99 -23.80 -7.21
CA THR A 106 -8.62 -23.02 -8.26
C THR A 106 -9.69 -23.88 -8.91
N ASN A 107 -10.89 -23.90 -8.37
CA ASN A 107 -12.05 -24.66 -8.91
C ASN A 107 -12.50 -24.15 -10.29
N GLY A 108 -11.57 -23.74 -11.16
CA GLY A 108 -11.89 -23.14 -12.44
C GLY A 108 -10.67 -22.83 -13.30
N THR A 109 -10.93 -22.10 -14.37
CA THR A 109 -9.93 -21.63 -15.32
C THR A 109 -9.00 -20.56 -14.70
N LEU A 110 -7.69 -20.79 -14.79
CA LEU A 110 -6.65 -19.81 -14.43
C LEU A 110 -6.23 -18.95 -15.63
N SER A 111 -7.08 -18.85 -16.65
CA SER A 111 -6.71 -18.25 -17.93
C SER A 111 -6.32 -16.79 -17.84
N GLY A 112 -6.75 -16.09 -16.79
CA GLY A 112 -6.46 -14.66 -16.57
C GLY A 112 -5.10 -14.39 -15.93
N ILE A 113 -4.45 -15.36 -15.31
CA ILE A 113 -3.16 -15.16 -14.65
C ILE A 113 -2.06 -15.37 -15.70
N LYS A 114 -1.60 -14.29 -16.32
CA LYS A 114 -0.65 -14.29 -17.45
C LYS A 114 0.76 -13.96 -17.02
N THR A 115 0.90 -12.99 -16.15
CA THR A 115 2.17 -12.39 -15.81
C THR A 115 2.58 -12.67 -14.36
N ARG A 116 3.85 -12.45 -14.05
CA ARG A 116 4.33 -12.51 -12.68
C ARG A 116 3.63 -11.48 -11.77
N TYR A 117 3.23 -10.37 -12.33
CA TYR A 117 2.44 -9.36 -11.63
C TYR A 117 1.03 -9.87 -11.32
N ASP A 118 0.39 -10.60 -12.25
CA ASP A 118 -0.92 -11.22 -12.02
C ASP A 118 -0.87 -12.28 -10.91
N ASP A 119 0.28 -12.90 -10.63
CA ASP A 119 0.43 -13.82 -9.48
C ASP A 119 0.10 -13.09 -8.16
N PHE A 120 0.57 -11.84 -8.00
CA PHE A 120 0.26 -11.03 -6.82
C PHE A 120 -1.23 -10.72 -6.73
N VAL A 121 -1.83 -10.32 -7.85
CA VAL A 121 -3.27 -10.04 -7.91
C VAL A 121 -4.09 -11.28 -7.54
N ALA A 122 -3.72 -12.44 -8.08
CA ALA A 122 -4.42 -13.70 -7.83
C ALA A 122 -4.34 -14.15 -6.36
N VAL A 123 -3.18 -14.00 -5.72
CA VAL A 123 -3.01 -14.35 -4.30
C VAL A 123 -3.87 -13.44 -3.41
N HIS A 124 -3.98 -12.14 -3.73
CA HIS A 124 -4.86 -11.22 -3.03
C HIS A 124 -6.35 -11.58 -3.24
N ILE A 125 -6.76 -11.79 -4.50
CA ILE A 125 -8.14 -12.21 -4.82
C ILE A 125 -8.55 -13.43 -4.00
N ASN A 126 -7.68 -14.45 -3.94
CA ASN A 126 -7.99 -15.69 -3.23
C ASN A 126 -8.21 -15.50 -1.73
N GLN A 127 -7.55 -14.50 -1.12
CA GLN A 127 -7.54 -14.32 0.33
C GLN A 127 -8.31 -13.07 0.79
N THR A 128 -8.91 -12.30 -0.13
CA THR A 128 -9.52 -11.00 0.17
C THR A 128 -10.43 -11.01 1.40
N LEU A 129 -11.22 -12.04 1.59
CA LEU A 129 -12.17 -12.16 2.71
C LEU A 129 -11.52 -12.54 4.05
N GLU A 130 -10.25 -12.93 4.04
CA GLU A 130 -9.49 -13.33 5.23
C GLU A 130 -8.45 -12.27 5.65
N ILE A 131 -8.19 -11.29 4.77
CA ILE A 131 -7.14 -10.30 4.94
C ILE A 131 -7.63 -8.85 5.05
N HIS A 132 -8.95 -8.62 5.03
CA HIS A 132 -9.55 -7.30 5.26
C HIS A 132 -10.54 -7.37 6.42
N ALA A 133 -10.60 -6.31 7.22
CA ALA A 133 -11.38 -6.24 8.46
C ALA A 133 -11.14 -7.44 9.39
N THR A 134 -9.94 -7.97 9.39
CA THR A 134 -9.50 -9.15 10.16
C THR A 134 -8.21 -8.86 10.92
N ALA A 135 -7.83 -9.75 11.84
CA ALA A 135 -6.57 -9.65 12.56
C ALA A 135 -5.35 -9.64 11.64
N SER A 136 -5.41 -10.37 10.50
CA SER A 136 -4.30 -10.50 9.56
C SER A 136 -4.14 -9.31 8.62
N PHE A 137 -5.06 -8.35 8.59
CA PHE A 137 -5.02 -7.23 7.65
C PHE A 137 -3.65 -6.55 7.56
N LEU A 138 -3.15 -6.01 8.65
CA LEU A 138 -1.89 -5.26 8.66
C LEU A 138 -0.66 -6.13 8.39
N PRO A 139 -0.43 -7.25 9.11
CA PRO A 139 0.77 -8.05 8.90
C PRO A 139 0.78 -8.77 7.55
N TRP A 140 -0.37 -9.16 7.01
CA TRP A 140 -0.44 -9.77 5.69
C TRP A 140 -0.04 -8.77 4.60
N HIS A 141 -0.61 -7.57 4.59
CA HIS A 141 -0.29 -6.55 3.59
C HIS A 141 1.14 -6.01 3.74
N ARG A 142 1.68 -5.92 4.96
CA ARG A 142 3.12 -5.66 5.19
C ARG A 142 3.98 -6.69 4.47
N TYR A 143 3.69 -7.97 4.69
CA TYR A 143 4.47 -9.05 4.13
C TYR A 143 4.24 -9.22 2.62
N PHE A 144 3.04 -8.99 2.15
CA PHE A 144 2.69 -8.96 0.72
C PHE A 144 3.47 -7.89 -0.03
N THR A 145 3.49 -6.66 0.48
CA THR A 145 4.25 -5.54 -0.08
C THR A 145 5.76 -5.82 -0.06
N TRP A 146 6.26 -6.43 1.01
CA TRP A 146 7.66 -6.86 1.08
C TRP A 146 7.99 -7.93 0.04
N ASN A 147 7.11 -8.90 -0.19
CA ASN A 147 7.31 -9.92 -1.23
C ASN A 147 7.35 -9.29 -2.64
N LEU A 148 6.55 -8.25 -2.92
CA LEU A 148 6.69 -7.50 -4.17
C LEU A 148 8.07 -6.84 -4.24
N GLU A 149 8.51 -6.14 -3.20
CA GLU A 149 9.84 -5.53 -3.15
C GLU A 149 10.93 -6.56 -3.46
N GLN A 150 10.84 -7.77 -2.87
CA GLN A 150 11.79 -8.85 -3.16
C GLN A 150 11.70 -9.34 -4.61
N ALA A 151 10.50 -9.44 -5.19
CA ALA A 151 10.34 -9.81 -6.59
C ALA A 151 10.94 -8.75 -7.53
N LEU A 152 10.70 -7.46 -7.29
CA LEU A 152 11.31 -6.38 -8.07
C LEU A 152 12.84 -6.43 -8.01
N ARG A 153 13.40 -6.67 -6.83
CA ARG A 153 14.86 -6.73 -6.61
C ARG A 153 15.49 -7.99 -7.23
N ASN A 154 14.92 -9.15 -6.96
CA ASN A 154 15.53 -10.44 -7.32
C ASN A 154 15.21 -10.87 -8.76
N GLU A 155 14.10 -10.41 -9.32
CA GLU A 155 13.63 -10.86 -10.63
C GLU A 155 13.79 -9.77 -11.71
N CYS A 156 13.80 -8.48 -11.31
CA CYS A 156 13.85 -7.33 -12.23
C CYS A 156 15.01 -6.35 -11.98
N GLY A 157 15.96 -6.68 -11.11
CA GLY A 157 17.19 -5.91 -10.91
C GLY A 157 16.97 -4.55 -10.23
N TYR A 158 15.87 -4.36 -9.51
CA TYR A 158 15.66 -3.15 -8.73
C TYR A 158 16.63 -3.08 -7.55
N GLU A 159 17.40 -2.00 -7.45
CA GLU A 159 18.38 -1.82 -6.37
C GLU A 159 17.85 -1.03 -5.17
N GLY A 160 16.72 -0.33 -5.35
CA GLY A 160 16.07 0.44 -4.30
C GLY A 160 15.22 -0.40 -3.33
N TYR A 161 14.43 0.29 -2.54
CA TYR A 161 13.46 -0.29 -1.60
C TYR A 161 12.07 0.25 -1.90
N GLN A 162 11.01 -0.41 -1.38
CA GLN A 162 9.63 -0.03 -1.63
C GLN A 162 9.36 1.41 -1.19
N PRO A 163 9.03 2.33 -2.12
CA PRO A 163 8.65 3.68 -1.76
C PRO A 163 7.21 3.71 -1.21
N TYR A 164 6.86 4.80 -0.49
CA TYR A 164 5.50 5.01 -0.02
C TYR A 164 4.91 6.32 -0.57
N TRP A 165 3.59 6.36 -0.65
CA TRP A 165 2.82 7.54 -1.00
C TRP A 165 2.33 8.25 0.26
N ASN A 166 2.98 9.37 0.65
CA ASN A 166 2.46 10.20 1.72
C ASN A 166 1.26 11.02 1.19
N TRP A 167 0.09 10.42 1.22
CA TRP A 167 -1.14 11.01 0.72
C TRP A 167 -1.46 12.37 1.35
N GLY A 168 -1.10 12.58 2.63
CA GLY A 168 -1.33 13.86 3.32
C GLY A 168 -0.71 15.07 2.62
N LYS A 169 0.41 14.88 1.91
CA LYS A 169 1.04 15.95 1.12
C LYS A 169 0.17 16.42 -0.04
N TYR A 170 -0.66 15.54 -0.58
CA TYR A 170 -1.37 15.75 -1.84
C TYR A 170 -2.89 15.61 -1.71
N ALA A 171 -3.40 15.60 -0.49
CA ALA A 171 -4.81 15.35 -0.20
C ALA A 171 -5.77 16.31 -0.91
N GLN A 172 -5.36 17.55 -1.14
CA GLN A 172 -6.20 18.56 -1.82
C GLN A 172 -6.15 18.47 -3.35
N ASP A 173 -5.07 17.93 -3.89
CA ASP A 173 -4.87 17.81 -5.34
C ASP A 173 -3.99 16.60 -5.67
N PRO A 174 -4.50 15.37 -5.54
CA PRO A 174 -3.75 14.17 -5.83
C PRO A 174 -3.37 14.04 -7.31
N ILE A 175 -4.17 14.58 -8.23
CA ILE A 175 -3.98 14.49 -9.69
C ILE A 175 -2.65 15.14 -10.11
N ASN A 176 -2.33 16.32 -9.54
CA ASN A 176 -1.11 17.05 -9.86
C ASN A 176 0.08 16.65 -8.96
N SER A 177 -0.07 15.60 -8.16
CA SER A 177 1.04 15.08 -7.35
C SER A 177 2.12 14.45 -8.23
N PRO A 178 3.39 14.42 -7.77
CA PRO A 178 4.46 13.72 -8.49
C PRO A 178 4.21 12.22 -8.68
N LEU A 179 3.22 11.66 -7.98
CA LEU A 179 2.82 10.26 -8.14
C LEU A 179 1.92 10.07 -9.35
N PHE A 180 1.05 11.06 -9.67
CA PHE A 180 -0.01 10.95 -10.68
C PHE A 180 0.02 12.03 -11.76
N ASP A 181 1.10 12.81 -11.90
CA ASP A 181 1.21 13.90 -12.85
C ASP A 181 1.28 13.46 -14.34
N GLY A 182 1.27 12.17 -14.61
CA GLY A 182 1.31 11.61 -15.97
C GLY A 182 2.67 11.68 -16.66
N SER A 183 3.72 12.15 -15.97
CA SER A 183 5.10 12.16 -16.49
C SER A 183 5.68 10.74 -16.57
N GLU A 184 6.81 10.61 -17.24
CA GLU A 184 7.58 9.35 -17.31
C GLU A 184 8.16 8.91 -15.95
N TYR A 185 8.13 9.79 -14.94
CA TYR A 185 8.62 9.57 -13.57
C TYR A 185 7.48 9.44 -12.55
N SER A 186 6.25 9.22 -13.01
CA SER A 186 5.06 9.03 -12.18
C SER A 186 4.51 7.61 -12.32
N MET A 187 3.54 7.26 -11.47
CA MET A 187 2.77 6.03 -11.61
C MET A 187 1.66 6.17 -12.67
N SER A 188 1.87 7.04 -13.66
CA SER A 188 0.93 7.50 -14.69
C SER A 188 -0.13 8.48 -14.19
N GLY A 189 -0.83 9.11 -15.13
CA GLY A 189 -1.85 10.11 -14.82
C GLY A 189 -3.23 9.54 -14.50
N ASN A 190 -4.21 10.45 -14.44
CA ASN A 190 -5.62 10.10 -14.32
C ASN A 190 -6.12 9.37 -15.58
N GLY A 191 -7.24 8.69 -15.47
CA GLY A 191 -7.99 8.18 -16.61
C GLY A 191 -8.54 9.33 -17.49
N GLN A 192 -8.73 9.08 -18.78
CA GLN A 192 -9.52 9.99 -19.61
C GLN A 192 -10.94 10.08 -19.05
N TYR A 193 -11.58 11.22 -19.24
CA TYR A 193 -12.96 11.36 -18.83
C TYR A 193 -13.85 10.31 -19.53
N ALA A 194 -14.62 9.59 -18.74
CA ALA A 194 -15.69 8.73 -19.18
C ALA A 194 -16.90 8.96 -18.28
N GLU A 195 -18.08 9.10 -18.84
CA GLU A 195 -19.29 9.34 -18.06
C GLU A 195 -19.56 8.14 -17.14
N HIS A 196 -19.69 8.41 -15.85
CA HIS A 196 -19.94 7.37 -14.85
C HIS A 196 -20.79 7.91 -13.69
N ASN A 197 -21.46 6.99 -13.04
CA ASN A 197 -22.21 7.28 -11.83
C ASN A 197 -21.28 7.39 -10.64
N CYS A 198 -21.80 7.84 -9.50
CA CYS A 198 -21.03 7.82 -8.27
C CYS A 198 -20.53 6.41 -7.95
N THR A 199 -19.33 6.33 -7.39
CA THR A 199 -18.77 5.08 -6.88
C THR A 199 -19.46 4.73 -5.56
N ASP A 200 -20.22 3.65 -5.55
CA ASP A 200 -20.85 3.10 -4.35
C ASP A 200 -19.95 2.02 -3.76
N ALA A 201 -19.20 2.39 -2.72
CA ALA A 201 -18.17 1.55 -2.13
C ALA A 201 -18.67 0.19 -1.59
N LEU A 202 -19.93 0.10 -1.19
CA LEU A 202 -20.54 -1.14 -0.66
C LEU A 202 -21.71 -1.67 -1.49
N GLY A 203 -22.09 -0.98 -2.57
CA GLY A 203 -23.25 -1.37 -3.37
C GLY A 203 -24.59 -1.15 -2.68
N ASN A 204 -24.65 -0.33 -1.65
CA ASN A 204 -25.84 -0.10 -0.81
C ASN A 204 -26.44 1.32 -0.95
N GLY A 205 -25.84 2.18 -1.78
CA GLY A 205 -26.27 3.55 -2.05
C GLY A 205 -25.98 4.56 -0.93
N ILE A 206 -25.37 4.15 0.17
CA ILE A 206 -25.11 5.04 1.33
C ILE A 206 -23.85 5.85 1.13
N ASN A 207 -22.82 5.27 0.54
CA ASN A 207 -21.47 5.86 0.41
C ASN A 207 -21.15 6.18 -1.05
N CYS A 208 -21.93 7.05 -1.63
CA CYS A 208 -21.83 7.44 -3.04
C CYS A 208 -20.73 8.51 -3.21
N ILE A 209 -19.54 8.10 -3.59
CA ILE A 209 -18.43 9.00 -3.92
C ILE A 209 -18.78 9.70 -5.25
N PRO A 210 -18.84 11.04 -5.28
CA PRO A 210 -19.16 11.76 -6.51
C PRO A 210 -18.19 11.41 -7.65
N PRO A 211 -18.65 11.37 -8.92
CA PRO A 211 -17.77 11.20 -10.05
C PRO A 211 -16.67 12.25 -10.09
N GLY A 212 -15.44 11.81 -10.40
CA GLY A 212 -14.33 12.69 -10.68
C GLY A 212 -14.25 13.06 -12.18
N GLU A 213 -13.08 13.50 -12.60
CA GLU A 213 -12.80 13.90 -13.99
C GLU A 213 -12.17 12.77 -14.82
N GLY A 214 -12.13 11.54 -14.31
CA GLY A 214 -11.55 10.37 -14.92
C GLY A 214 -12.58 9.33 -15.35
N GLY A 215 -12.37 8.07 -14.97
CA GLY A 215 -13.25 6.93 -15.25
C GLY A 215 -12.85 6.12 -16.48
N GLY A 216 -12.16 6.71 -17.45
CA GLY A 216 -11.66 6.04 -18.64
C GLY A 216 -10.25 5.47 -18.50
N CYS A 217 -9.69 5.02 -19.63
CA CYS A 217 -8.34 4.48 -19.69
C CYS A 217 -7.28 5.54 -19.35
N VAL A 218 -6.24 5.11 -18.64
CA VAL A 218 -5.02 5.90 -18.46
C VAL A 218 -4.26 5.97 -19.79
N THR A 219 -3.94 7.19 -20.23
CA THR A 219 -3.30 7.43 -21.54
C THR A 219 -1.96 8.15 -21.45
N THR A 220 -1.52 8.50 -20.23
CA THR A 220 -0.27 9.21 -19.96
C THR A 220 0.59 8.47 -18.96
N GLY A 221 1.90 8.62 -19.11
CA GLY A 221 2.88 8.00 -18.22
C GLY A 221 3.19 6.54 -18.56
N PRO A 222 4.01 5.89 -17.73
CA PRO A 222 4.61 4.57 -18.03
C PRO A 222 3.63 3.40 -18.14
N PHE A 223 2.49 3.47 -17.44
CA PHE A 223 1.50 2.37 -17.38
C PHE A 223 0.33 2.56 -18.34
N LYS A 224 0.41 3.50 -19.31
CA LYS A 224 -0.66 3.77 -20.29
C LYS A 224 -1.00 2.57 -21.18
N ASP A 225 -0.04 1.70 -21.41
CA ASP A 225 -0.20 0.50 -22.25
C ASP A 225 -0.31 -0.78 -21.41
N TYR A 226 -0.40 -0.64 -20.07
CA TYR A 226 -0.56 -1.78 -19.17
C TYR A 226 -1.95 -2.41 -19.32
N THR A 227 -1.97 -3.74 -19.42
CA THR A 227 -3.19 -4.54 -19.51
C THR A 227 -3.53 -5.16 -18.17
N VAL A 228 -4.68 -4.84 -17.62
CA VAL A 228 -5.28 -5.51 -16.47
C VAL A 228 -5.96 -6.79 -16.96
N ASN A 229 -5.51 -7.95 -16.48
CA ASN A 229 -5.93 -9.26 -16.98
C ASN A 229 -7.07 -9.90 -16.16
N LEU A 230 -7.14 -9.61 -14.84
CA LEU A 230 -8.06 -10.21 -13.88
C LEU A 230 -9.17 -9.24 -13.46
N GLY A 231 -10.36 -9.77 -13.16
CA GLY A 231 -11.51 -8.99 -12.75
C GLY A 231 -12.19 -8.22 -13.88
N PRO A 232 -13.04 -7.21 -13.58
CA PRO A 232 -13.38 -6.77 -12.23
C PRO A 232 -14.26 -7.77 -11.49
N LEU A 233 -14.13 -7.84 -10.17
CA LEU A 233 -14.95 -8.72 -9.32
C LEU A 233 -15.97 -7.95 -8.48
N PHE A 234 -15.55 -6.79 -7.99
CA PHE A 234 -16.39 -5.86 -7.24
C PHE A 234 -16.10 -4.42 -7.70
N PRO A 235 -16.46 -4.08 -8.96
CA PRO A 235 -16.11 -2.79 -9.52
C PRO A 235 -16.82 -1.66 -8.78
N GLY A 236 -16.03 -0.75 -8.20
CA GLY A 236 -16.53 0.51 -7.65
C GLY A 236 -16.99 1.45 -8.76
N LEU A 237 -16.25 1.51 -9.87
CA LEU A 237 -16.57 2.34 -11.03
C LEU A 237 -17.79 1.81 -11.78
N ARG A 238 -18.76 2.70 -12.08
CA ARG A 238 -20.02 2.41 -12.76
C ARG A 238 -20.16 3.27 -14.00
N LEU A 239 -19.60 2.82 -15.13
CA LEU A 239 -19.72 3.51 -16.43
C LEU A 239 -21.17 3.53 -16.90
N THR A 240 -21.64 4.67 -17.41
CA THR A 240 -23.04 4.85 -17.87
C THR A 240 -23.34 4.04 -19.13
N ASP A 241 -22.31 3.70 -19.92
CA ASP A 241 -22.43 2.85 -21.11
C ASP A 241 -22.49 1.33 -20.78
N GLY A 242 -22.35 0.97 -19.49
CA GLY A 242 -22.40 -0.43 -19.04
C GLY A 242 -21.22 -1.29 -19.47
N SER A 243 -20.16 -0.71 -20.03
CA SER A 243 -19.02 -1.47 -20.58
C SER A 243 -18.11 -2.12 -19.50
N LEU A 244 -18.24 -1.71 -18.23
CA LEU A 244 -17.51 -2.29 -17.12
C LEU A 244 -18.46 -3.07 -16.20
N THR A 245 -18.41 -4.39 -16.32
CA THR A 245 -19.24 -5.32 -15.51
C THR A 245 -18.38 -6.38 -14.85
N ALA A 246 -18.80 -6.83 -13.64
CA ALA A 246 -18.12 -7.91 -12.94
C ALA A 246 -18.10 -9.20 -13.77
N VAL A 247 -16.96 -9.90 -13.74
CA VAL A 247 -16.83 -11.23 -14.35
C VAL A 247 -17.36 -12.31 -13.42
N ASN A 248 -17.71 -13.48 -13.98
CA ASN A 248 -18.30 -14.58 -13.23
C ASN A 248 -17.27 -15.47 -12.54
N SER A 249 -16.03 -15.45 -12.99
CA SER A 249 -14.94 -16.27 -12.44
C SER A 249 -13.76 -15.39 -12.02
N SER A 250 -13.28 -15.61 -10.81
CA SER A 250 -12.20 -14.80 -10.19
C SER A 250 -10.90 -14.74 -10.99
N PHE A 251 -10.62 -15.79 -11.76
CA PHE A 251 -9.36 -15.93 -12.51
C PHE A 251 -9.57 -16.04 -14.02
N GLU A 252 -10.71 -15.61 -14.49
CA GLU A 252 -11.03 -15.51 -15.92
C GLU A 252 -10.16 -14.43 -16.59
N HIS A 253 -9.77 -14.67 -17.85
CA HIS A 253 -9.02 -13.71 -18.65
C HIS A 253 -9.97 -12.65 -19.23
N ASN A 254 -9.88 -11.45 -18.69
CA ASN A 254 -10.67 -10.29 -19.11
C ASN A 254 -9.74 -9.08 -19.32
N PRO A 255 -8.95 -9.07 -20.42
CA PRO A 255 -7.95 -8.04 -20.66
C PRO A 255 -8.61 -6.68 -20.96
N ARG A 256 -8.17 -5.65 -20.23
CA ARG A 256 -8.67 -4.28 -20.37
C ARG A 256 -7.61 -3.26 -19.98
N CYS A 257 -7.82 -2.00 -20.33
CA CYS A 257 -6.89 -0.94 -19.91
C CYS A 257 -7.02 -0.64 -18.42
N LEU A 258 -5.93 -0.13 -17.84
CA LEU A 258 -5.95 0.51 -16.53
C LEU A 258 -6.86 1.74 -16.59
N ARG A 259 -7.86 1.83 -15.70
CA ARG A 259 -8.77 2.96 -15.56
C ARG A 259 -8.58 3.60 -14.20
N ARG A 260 -8.63 4.94 -14.16
CA ARG A 260 -8.58 5.70 -12.91
C ARG A 260 -9.63 6.79 -12.90
N ASP A 261 -10.14 7.06 -11.72
CA ASP A 261 -10.92 8.24 -11.41
C ASP A 261 -10.34 8.90 -10.15
N ILE A 262 -9.17 9.55 -10.31
CA ILE A 262 -8.47 10.16 -9.18
C ILE A 262 -9.33 11.28 -8.59
N ASN A 263 -9.74 11.08 -7.32
CA ASN A 263 -10.82 11.85 -6.73
C ASN A 263 -10.37 12.69 -5.51
N PRO A 264 -10.18 14.01 -5.67
CA PRO A 264 -9.81 14.91 -4.57
C PRO A 264 -10.90 15.07 -3.50
N TRP A 265 -12.18 14.77 -3.83
CA TRP A 265 -13.26 14.79 -2.84
C TRP A 265 -13.02 13.75 -1.73
N VAL A 266 -12.49 12.56 -2.09
CA VAL A 266 -12.14 11.52 -1.12
C VAL A 266 -10.90 11.91 -0.33
N SER A 267 -9.81 12.26 -1.03
CA SER A 267 -8.52 12.50 -0.39
C SER A 267 -8.53 13.69 0.56
N SER A 268 -9.24 14.77 0.21
CA SER A 268 -9.32 15.98 1.04
C SER A 268 -10.04 15.75 2.38
N GLN A 269 -10.86 14.72 2.49
CA GLN A 269 -11.58 14.39 3.72
C GLN A 269 -10.85 13.37 4.58
N TRP A 270 -10.33 12.29 3.99
CA TRP A 270 -9.84 11.14 4.77
C TRP A 270 -8.37 10.75 4.53
N SER A 271 -7.73 11.25 3.45
CA SER A 271 -6.31 10.99 3.19
C SER A 271 -5.43 12.17 3.63
N THR A 272 -5.75 12.82 4.74
CA THR A 272 -5.04 14.00 5.25
C THR A 272 -4.00 13.66 6.30
N ASP A 273 -3.08 14.60 6.57
CA ASP A 273 -2.14 14.49 7.70
C ASP A 273 -2.88 14.45 9.04
N ALA A 274 -3.96 15.23 9.15
CA ALA A 274 -4.79 15.29 10.37
C ALA A 274 -5.46 13.95 10.69
N GLU A 275 -6.05 13.28 9.68
CA GLU A 275 -6.67 11.96 9.86
C GLU A 275 -5.64 10.88 10.24
N SER A 276 -4.48 10.90 9.59
CA SER A 276 -3.38 9.99 9.92
C SER A 276 -2.83 10.25 11.33
N PHE A 277 -2.71 11.50 11.72
CA PHE A 277 -2.27 11.89 13.07
C PHE A 277 -3.29 11.45 14.13
N ASP A 278 -4.59 11.72 13.92
CA ASP A 278 -5.66 11.32 14.82
C ASP A 278 -5.67 9.81 15.04
N LEU A 279 -5.62 9.04 13.95
CA LEU A 279 -5.55 7.59 13.98
C LEU A 279 -4.39 7.08 14.86
N ILE A 280 -3.19 7.60 14.67
CA ILE A 280 -1.99 7.15 15.40
C ILE A 280 -2.06 7.56 16.89
N LYS A 281 -2.56 8.76 17.17
CA LYS A 281 -2.56 9.34 18.54
C LYS A 281 -3.69 8.85 19.40
N ASN A 282 -4.87 8.66 18.84
CA ASN A 282 -6.09 8.48 19.64
C ASN A 282 -6.54 7.01 19.72
N TYR A 283 -6.19 6.18 18.75
CA TYR A 283 -6.54 4.76 18.74
C TYR A 283 -5.41 3.90 19.33
N LYS A 284 -5.51 3.59 20.62
CA LYS A 284 -4.43 2.91 21.38
C LYS A 284 -4.46 1.38 21.29
N ASN A 285 -5.60 0.81 20.96
CA ASN A 285 -5.83 -0.62 20.82
C ASN A 285 -5.77 -1.03 19.35
N ILE A 286 -5.19 -2.20 19.05
CA ILE A 286 -5.01 -2.65 17.67
C ILE A 286 -6.33 -2.83 16.92
N THR A 287 -7.34 -3.37 17.57
CA THR A 287 -8.65 -3.58 16.94
C THR A 287 -9.30 -2.25 16.55
N THR A 288 -9.32 -1.28 17.47
CA THR A 288 -9.88 0.04 17.17
C THR A 288 -9.02 0.80 16.16
N PHE A 289 -7.69 0.66 16.20
CA PHE A 289 -6.76 1.27 15.26
C PHE A 289 -6.98 0.76 13.83
N GLN A 290 -6.96 -0.57 13.65
CA GLN A 290 -7.12 -1.12 12.30
C GLN A 290 -8.53 -0.98 11.73
N ASN A 291 -9.57 -1.01 12.59
CA ASN A 291 -10.95 -0.81 12.14
C ASN A 291 -11.17 0.64 11.69
N HIS A 292 -10.70 1.62 12.48
CA HIS A 292 -10.79 3.03 12.08
C HIS A 292 -9.96 3.32 10.82
N MET A 293 -8.79 2.70 10.68
CA MET A 293 -7.96 2.80 9.47
C MET A 293 -8.70 2.35 8.22
N GLN A 294 -9.47 1.27 8.30
CA GLN A 294 -10.20 0.68 7.17
C GLN A 294 -11.53 1.37 6.88
N GLY A 295 -12.11 2.06 7.86
CA GLY A 295 -13.31 2.86 7.71
C GLY A 295 -14.52 2.33 8.49
N ASP A 296 -15.51 3.20 8.62
CA ASP A 296 -16.85 2.92 9.17
C ASP A 296 -17.89 3.34 8.11
N PHE A 297 -18.02 2.52 7.09
CA PHE A 297 -18.87 2.79 5.94
C PHE A 297 -20.35 3.05 6.29
N PRO A 298 -20.98 2.33 7.24
CA PRO A 298 -22.33 2.65 7.65
C PRO A 298 -22.53 4.09 8.14
N ASN A 299 -21.46 4.70 8.66
CA ASN A 299 -21.46 6.10 9.12
C ASN A 299 -20.81 7.07 8.12
N GLY A 300 -20.52 6.63 6.89
CA GLY A 300 -19.95 7.46 5.83
C GLY A 300 -18.48 7.83 6.04
N PHE A 301 -17.75 7.09 6.88
CA PHE A 301 -16.33 7.31 7.15
C PHE A 301 -15.48 6.26 6.43
N PHE A 302 -14.56 6.69 5.57
CA PHE A 302 -13.76 5.77 4.76
C PHE A 302 -12.46 5.32 5.44
N GLY A 303 -11.94 6.07 6.42
CA GLY A 303 -10.63 5.81 6.99
C GLY A 303 -9.50 5.97 5.97
N VAL A 304 -8.26 6.07 6.42
CA VAL A 304 -7.12 6.36 5.53
C VAL A 304 -6.81 5.22 4.54
N HIS A 305 -7.16 3.98 4.86
CA HIS A 305 -6.93 2.83 3.98
C HIS A 305 -7.90 2.86 2.79
N SER A 306 -9.20 2.81 3.04
CA SER A 306 -10.18 2.79 1.95
C SER A 306 -10.19 4.11 1.18
N ALA A 307 -9.95 5.24 1.87
CA ALA A 307 -9.80 6.53 1.21
C ALA A 307 -8.63 6.56 0.23
N GLY A 308 -7.50 5.91 0.51
CA GLY A 308 -6.40 5.81 -0.43
C GLY A 308 -6.80 5.06 -1.70
N HIS A 309 -7.49 3.92 -1.57
CA HIS A 309 -8.02 3.18 -2.71
C HIS A 309 -9.00 4.00 -3.54
N TYR A 310 -9.98 4.64 -2.89
CA TYR A 310 -10.99 5.44 -3.59
C TYR A 310 -10.48 6.82 -4.04
N THR A 311 -9.36 7.30 -3.51
CA THR A 311 -8.64 8.45 -4.09
C THR A 311 -8.07 8.12 -5.46
N ILE A 312 -7.50 6.93 -5.64
CA ILE A 312 -7.06 6.43 -6.95
C ILE A 312 -8.28 6.11 -7.82
N GLY A 313 -9.27 5.46 -7.22
CA GLY A 313 -10.54 5.12 -7.85
C GLY A 313 -10.40 4.22 -9.07
N GLY A 314 -11.43 4.21 -9.88
CA GLY A 314 -11.42 3.51 -11.16
C GLY A 314 -11.43 1.99 -11.06
N ASP A 315 -10.85 1.36 -12.08
CA ASP A 315 -10.68 -0.09 -12.21
C ASP A 315 -9.23 -0.40 -12.60
N PRO A 316 -8.48 -1.12 -11.78
CA PRO A 316 -8.90 -1.94 -10.64
C PRO A 316 -8.81 -1.24 -9.26
N GLY A 317 -8.33 0.00 -9.17
CA GLY A 317 -8.00 0.66 -7.89
C GLY A 317 -9.12 0.67 -6.86
N GLY A 318 -10.38 0.83 -7.30
CA GLY A 318 -11.59 0.79 -6.49
C GLY A 318 -12.25 -0.60 -6.37
N ASP A 319 -11.62 -1.67 -6.84
CA ASP A 319 -12.15 -3.04 -6.71
C ASP A 319 -11.53 -3.75 -5.50
N PHE A 320 -12.35 -4.10 -4.54
CA PHE A 320 -11.95 -4.72 -3.28
C PHE A 320 -11.08 -5.98 -3.44
N PHE A 321 -11.30 -6.77 -4.50
CA PHE A 321 -10.58 -8.00 -4.78
C PHE A 321 -9.34 -7.79 -5.65
N VAL A 322 -9.44 -6.90 -6.64
CA VAL A 322 -8.48 -6.81 -7.76
C VAL A 322 -7.54 -5.61 -7.61
N SER A 323 -7.72 -4.80 -6.57
CA SER A 323 -6.96 -3.57 -6.35
C SER A 323 -5.42 -3.70 -6.48
N PRO A 324 -4.74 -4.82 -6.17
CA PRO A 324 -3.30 -4.95 -6.43
C PRO A 324 -2.89 -4.90 -7.90
N ALA A 325 -3.84 -5.03 -8.84
CA ALA A 325 -3.57 -4.79 -10.26
C ALA A 325 -3.33 -3.30 -10.59
N GLU A 326 -3.70 -2.38 -9.68
CA GLU A 326 -3.33 -0.97 -9.75
C GLU A 326 -1.87 -0.78 -9.30
N PRO A 327 -0.96 -0.29 -10.15
CA PRO A 327 0.46 -0.17 -9.78
C PRO A 327 0.72 0.71 -8.55
N ALA A 328 -0.10 1.72 -8.29
CA ALA A 328 0.03 2.60 -7.11
C ALA A 328 -0.45 1.94 -5.80
N PHE A 329 -1.13 0.78 -5.86
CA PHE A 329 -1.56 0.01 -4.70
C PHE A 329 -0.42 -0.20 -3.69
N TYR A 330 0.76 -0.57 -4.16
CA TYR A 330 1.89 -0.92 -3.28
C TYR A 330 2.51 0.30 -2.59
N LEU A 331 2.43 1.48 -3.21
CA LEU A 331 2.86 2.72 -2.58
C LEU A 331 1.85 3.16 -1.51
N HIS A 332 0.56 2.93 -1.78
CA HIS A 332 -0.51 3.13 -0.80
C HIS A 332 -0.33 2.21 0.40
N HIS A 333 -0.16 0.89 0.18
CA HIS A 333 0.01 -0.08 1.26
C HIS A 333 1.34 0.09 2.01
N ALA A 334 2.40 0.60 1.36
CA ALA A 334 3.61 1.00 2.06
C ALA A 334 3.37 2.19 3.00
N GLN A 335 2.47 3.12 2.67
CA GLN A 335 2.05 4.19 3.59
C GLN A 335 1.16 3.66 4.72
N ILE A 336 0.26 2.70 4.45
CA ILE A 336 -0.49 1.99 5.50
C ILE A 336 0.48 1.32 6.48
N ASP A 337 1.48 0.61 5.96
CA ASP A 337 2.51 -0.01 6.77
C ASP A 337 3.34 1.02 7.56
N ARG A 338 3.70 2.18 6.96
CA ARG A 338 4.36 3.29 7.67
C ARG A 338 3.51 3.82 8.82
N THR A 339 2.21 3.98 8.60
CA THR A 339 1.26 4.45 9.63
C THR A 339 1.18 3.46 10.79
N TRP A 340 1.11 2.17 10.49
CA TRP A 340 1.16 1.12 11.52
C TRP A 340 2.53 1.05 12.21
N TRP A 341 3.63 1.16 11.46
CA TRP A 341 4.99 1.20 12.00
C TRP A 341 5.18 2.35 12.99
N MET A 342 4.67 3.55 12.70
CA MET A 342 4.67 4.68 13.64
C MET A 342 3.89 4.33 14.90
N TRP A 343 2.67 3.84 14.76
CA TRP A 343 1.83 3.43 15.88
C TRP A 343 2.50 2.38 16.76
N GLN A 344 3.12 1.35 16.17
CA GLN A 344 3.85 0.34 16.89
C GLN A 344 5.04 0.91 17.68
N ASN A 345 5.86 1.73 17.02
CA ASN A 345 7.11 2.21 17.58
C ASN A 345 6.96 3.43 18.52
N LEU A 346 5.79 4.02 18.63
CA LEU A 346 5.48 5.00 19.68
C LEU A 346 5.28 4.33 21.06
N ASP A 347 4.96 3.05 21.10
CA ASP A 347 4.82 2.25 22.33
C ASP A 347 5.19 0.78 22.06
N PRO A 348 6.47 0.49 21.74
CA PRO A 348 6.86 -0.82 21.25
C PRO A 348 6.64 -1.96 22.26
N ALA A 349 6.71 -1.67 23.55
CA ALA A 349 6.50 -2.69 24.59
C ALA A 349 5.07 -3.29 24.56
N ASN A 350 4.07 -2.48 24.20
CA ASN A 350 2.68 -2.90 24.19
C ASN A 350 2.13 -3.16 22.78
N ARG A 351 2.77 -2.61 21.72
CA ARG A 351 2.16 -2.57 20.39
C ARG A 351 2.88 -3.40 19.33
N ILE A 352 4.16 -3.74 19.50
CA ILE A 352 4.89 -4.53 18.47
C ILE A 352 4.14 -5.83 18.17
N ASN A 353 3.69 -6.56 19.20
CA ASN A 353 2.99 -7.83 19.04
C ASN A 353 1.46 -7.72 19.21
N ALA A 354 0.91 -6.50 19.10
CA ALA A 354 -0.54 -6.33 19.19
C ALA A 354 -1.20 -6.90 17.93
N TYR A 355 -2.01 -7.95 18.09
CA TYR A 355 -2.66 -8.69 17.03
C TYR A 355 -4.01 -9.19 17.54
N ASP A 356 -5.11 -8.71 16.98
CA ASP A 356 -6.46 -9.09 17.35
C ASP A 356 -7.46 -8.69 16.26
N GLY A 357 -8.53 -9.45 16.15
CA GLY A 357 -9.62 -9.27 15.19
C GLY A 357 -10.23 -10.61 14.81
N PRO A 358 -11.35 -10.62 14.07
CA PRO A 358 -11.90 -11.84 13.48
C PRO A 358 -10.95 -12.40 12.41
N THR A 359 -11.17 -13.63 11.97
CA THR A 359 -10.40 -14.26 10.88
C THR A 359 -11.13 -14.23 9.53
N ILE A 360 -12.39 -13.80 9.51
CA ILE A 360 -13.20 -13.64 8.30
C ILE A 360 -13.84 -12.26 8.32
N VAL A 361 -13.78 -11.59 7.17
CA VAL A 361 -14.31 -10.23 6.97
C VAL A 361 -15.79 -10.15 7.36
N PHE A 362 -16.16 -9.14 8.16
CA PHE A 362 -17.52 -8.88 8.65
C PHE A 362 -18.17 -10.03 9.43
N ASP A 363 -17.39 -11.02 9.89
CA ASP A 363 -17.86 -12.10 10.73
C ASP A 363 -17.21 -12.05 12.13
N GLU A 364 -17.81 -11.28 13.02
CA GLU A 364 -17.35 -11.16 14.41
C GLU A 364 -17.52 -12.47 15.21
N THR A 365 -18.23 -13.48 14.66
CA THR A 365 -18.39 -14.81 15.27
C THR A 365 -17.26 -15.77 14.86
N SER A 366 -16.48 -15.42 13.83
CA SER A 366 -15.32 -16.21 13.42
C SER A 366 -14.24 -16.24 14.52
N PRO A 367 -13.36 -17.24 14.52
CA PRO A 367 -12.28 -17.31 15.52
C PRO A 367 -11.46 -16.02 15.56
N ARG A 368 -10.99 -15.65 16.73
CA ARG A 368 -10.04 -14.53 16.88
C ARG A 368 -8.67 -14.95 16.38
N GLY A 369 -8.01 -14.03 15.67
CA GLY A 369 -6.66 -14.23 15.16
C GLY A 369 -5.63 -14.45 16.25
N LYS A 370 -4.58 -15.19 15.94
CA LYS A 370 -3.45 -15.53 16.82
C LYS A 370 -2.13 -15.23 16.12
N LEU A 371 -1.13 -14.82 16.87
CA LEU A 371 0.22 -14.57 16.35
C LEU A 371 0.85 -15.79 15.64
N THR A 372 0.29 -16.98 15.84
CA THR A 372 0.69 -18.22 15.16
C THR A 372 -0.05 -18.46 13.85
N ASP A 373 -0.99 -17.60 13.47
CA ASP A 373 -1.73 -17.73 12.21
C ASP A 373 -0.76 -17.60 11.03
N ASN A 374 -1.00 -18.41 10.02
CA ASN A 374 -0.14 -18.46 8.85
C ASN A 374 -0.57 -17.44 7.81
N LEU A 375 0.31 -16.54 7.48
CA LEU A 375 0.16 -15.60 6.37
C LEU A 375 0.57 -16.32 5.09
N ASN A 376 -0.41 -16.82 4.37
CA ASN A 376 -0.17 -17.56 3.14
C ASN A 376 0.18 -16.59 1.99
N MET A 377 1.34 -16.83 1.34
CA MET A 377 1.80 -16.02 0.21
C MET A 377 1.72 -16.77 -1.13
N GLY A 378 1.13 -17.97 -1.16
CA GLY A 378 1.05 -18.77 -2.38
C GLY A 378 2.42 -18.94 -3.06
N ASN A 379 2.50 -18.61 -4.36
CA ASN A 379 3.73 -18.64 -5.15
C ASN A 379 4.59 -17.36 -5.05
N LEU A 380 4.20 -16.39 -4.22
CA LEU A 380 4.92 -15.12 -4.07
C LEU A 380 6.17 -15.26 -3.20
N GLY A 381 6.09 -16.13 -2.19
CA GLY A 381 7.17 -16.35 -1.25
C GLY A 381 6.82 -17.40 -0.19
N THR A 382 7.72 -17.60 0.77
CA THR A 382 7.49 -18.52 1.88
C THR A 382 6.40 -17.97 2.79
N SER A 383 5.37 -18.76 3.09
CA SER A 383 4.37 -18.40 4.09
C SER A 383 5.00 -18.29 5.49
N ARG A 384 4.53 -17.34 6.30
CA ARG A 384 5.08 -17.02 7.61
C ARG A 384 4.00 -16.94 8.67
N GLN A 385 4.34 -17.23 9.93
CA GLN A 385 3.45 -16.91 11.01
C GLN A 385 3.37 -15.39 11.22
N ALA A 386 2.22 -14.88 11.63
CA ALA A 386 2.01 -13.45 11.84
C ALA A 386 3.10 -12.84 12.73
N LYS A 387 3.48 -13.52 13.82
CA LYS A 387 4.55 -13.07 14.74
C LYS A 387 5.90 -12.78 14.09
N GLU A 388 6.22 -13.44 12.95
CA GLU A 388 7.50 -13.29 12.27
C GLU A 388 7.61 -11.99 11.45
N VAL A 389 6.50 -11.27 11.26
CA VAL A 389 6.45 -10.05 10.47
C VAL A 389 5.90 -8.84 11.23
N MET A 390 5.71 -8.97 12.54
CA MET A 390 5.20 -7.88 13.38
C MET A 390 6.20 -6.73 13.55
N ASP A 391 7.49 -7.03 13.63
CA ASP A 391 8.56 -6.02 13.70
C ASP A 391 9.32 -5.97 12.38
N THR A 392 9.48 -4.76 11.82
CA THR A 392 10.13 -4.53 10.51
C THR A 392 11.64 -4.79 10.51
N THR A 393 12.24 -5.08 11.65
CA THR A 393 13.66 -5.45 11.77
C THR A 393 13.87 -6.90 12.23
N HIS A 394 12.79 -7.70 12.32
CA HIS A 394 12.82 -9.09 12.74
C HIS A 394 12.32 -10.05 11.66
N GLY A 395 12.53 -11.34 11.85
CA GLY A 395 12.17 -12.38 10.89
C GLY A 395 12.81 -12.13 9.53
N PRO A 396 12.03 -12.17 8.43
CA PRO A 396 12.55 -11.92 7.09
C PRO A 396 12.75 -10.43 6.77
N LEU A 397 12.24 -9.54 7.61
CA LEU A 397 12.20 -8.11 7.36
C LEU A 397 13.46 -7.40 7.86
N CYS A 398 13.89 -6.36 7.14
CA CYS A 398 14.98 -5.49 7.58
C CYS A 398 14.80 -4.08 6.98
N TYR A 399 13.82 -3.32 7.47
CA TYR A 399 13.59 -1.95 7.01
C TYR A 399 13.01 -1.04 8.09
N ILE A 400 13.18 0.27 7.86
CA ILE A 400 12.56 1.36 8.61
C ILE A 400 11.98 2.39 7.63
N TYR A 401 11.14 3.26 8.15
CA TYR A 401 10.59 4.41 7.42
C TYR A 401 11.23 5.72 7.87
N VAL A 402 11.39 6.63 6.93
CA VAL A 402 11.85 8.01 7.16
C VAL A 402 10.93 9.00 6.43
#